data_488b59db9ad6f7f41ebaa3c3f432ae79
#
_entry.id   488b59db9ad6f7f41ebaa3c3f432ae79
#
_cell.length_a   1.000
_cell.length_b   1.000
_cell.length_c   1.000
_cell.angle_alpha   90.00
_cell.angle_beta   90.00
_cell.angle_gamma   90.00
#
_symmetry.space_group_name_H-M   'P 1'
#
loop_
_entity.id
_entity.type
_entity.pdbx_description
1 polymer ?
#
loop_
_entity_poly.entity_id
_entity_poly.type
_entity_poly.pdbx_seq_one_letter_code
_entity_poly.pdbx_strand_id
1 'polypeptide(L)'
;GACYEDWDQVLDELSERGYNAIRIDAYPHLIAENPMKKWLLKEVWNQQDWGSPDMNEVQVQPNLNLFLSKCKERDIKVGLSSWYRLDVDEVCLKLDTPEKLADCWLTTLRSIEEEGLLDTILYVDLCNEWPGDSWAPFFAKTYPNVGWGNWYKEESLRWMKTSLGKMRQVYPDMPFLYSFDHGDVKKYEEVDCSFLDLYEHHIWMAQQNGGEFYKLVGYGYNRFSPDD
;
A
#
# COMPACT_ATOMS: atom_id res chain seq x y z
N GLY A 1 -8.77 -13.28 -19.46
CA GLY A 1 -7.79 -13.31 -18.43
C GLY A 1 -7.52 -11.94 -17.86
N ALA A 2 -7.16 -11.85 -16.60
CA ALA A 2 -6.73 -10.60 -16.02
C ALA A 2 -5.36 -10.20 -16.60
N CYS A 3 -5.12 -8.90 -16.77
CA CYS A 3 -3.87 -8.38 -17.35
C CYS A 3 -2.61 -8.74 -16.54
N TYR A 4 -2.76 -9.26 -15.30
CA TYR A 4 -1.67 -9.67 -14.42
C TYR A 4 -1.71 -11.19 -14.11
N GLU A 5 -2.30 -12.01 -14.98
CA GLU A 5 -2.42 -13.46 -14.76
C GLU A 5 -1.08 -14.19 -15.00
N ASP A 6 -0.34 -13.76 -16.03
CA ASP A 6 1.01 -14.24 -16.32
C ASP A 6 2.06 -13.27 -15.76
N TRP A 7 2.59 -13.59 -14.58
CA TRP A 7 3.58 -12.74 -13.92
C TRP A 7 4.91 -12.67 -14.65
N ASP A 8 5.32 -13.77 -15.30
CA ASP A 8 6.57 -13.77 -16.05
C ASP A 8 6.49 -12.81 -17.23
N GLN A 9 5.41 -12.88 -18.00
CA GLN A 9 5.19 -11.96 -19.11
C GLN A 9 5.16 -10.50 -18.63
N VAL A 10 4.41 -10.20 -17.57
CA VAL A 10 4.28 -8.82 -17.04
C VAL A 10 5.62 -8.29 -16.57
N LEU A 11 6.39 -9.08 -15.83
CA LEU A 11 7.69 -8.66 -15.29
C LEU A 11 8.74 -8.54 -16.39
N ASP A 12 8.71 -9.39 -17.40
CA ASP A 12 9.58 -9.29 -18.60
C ASP A 12 9.28 -7.99 -19.36
N GLU A 13 8.00 -7.68 -19.62
CA GLU A 13 7.60 -6.44 -20.28
C GLU A 13 7.99 -5.18 -19.46
N LEU A 14 7.91 -5.22 -18.13
CA LEU A 14 8.37 -4.12 -17.27
C LEU A 14 9.88 -3.91 -17.43
N SER A 15 10.67 -4.99 -17.37
CA SER A 15 12.12 -4.95 -17.52
C SER A 15 12.52 -4.42 -18.90
N GLU A 16 11.89 -4.89 -19.99
CA GLU A 16 12.13 -4.44 -21.35
C GLU A 16 11.87 -2.94 -21.52
N ARG A 17 10.90 -2.39 -20.79
CA ARG A 17 10.59 -0.96 -20.77
C ARG A 17 11.49 -0.14 -19.83
N GLY A 18 12.41 -0.79 -19.13
CA GLY A 18 13.37 -0.16 -18.22
C GLY A 18 12.82 0.13 -16.81
N TYR A 19 11.69 -0.46 -16.42
CA TYR A 19 11.21 -0.39 -15.06
C TYR A 19 11.98 -1.36 -14.17
N ASN A 20 12.40 -0.89 -13.01
CA ASN A 20 13.17 -1.68 -12.03
C ASN A 20 12.50 -1.72 -10.65
N ALA A 21 11.29 -1.23 -10.54
CA ALA A 21 10.48 -1.30 -9.31
C ALA A 21 9.00 -1.42 -9.62
N ILE A 22 8.27 -2.10 -8.72
CA ILE A 22 6.81 -2.24 -8.75
C ILE A 22 6.25 -2.09 -7.33
N ARG A 23 5.06 -1.54 -7.20
CA ARG A 23 4.32 -1.48 -5.93
C ARG A 23 3.14 -2.42 -5.98
N ILE A 24 2.94 -3.21 -4.92
CA ILE A 24 1.87 -4.22 -4.83
C ILE A 24 1.15 -4.18 -3.50
N ASP A 25 -0.08 -4.73 -3.46
CA ASP A 25 -0.79 -5.05 -2.21
C ASP A 25 -0.27 -6.39 -1.65
N ALA A 26 0.22 -6.37 -0.42
CA ALA A 26 0.77 -7.54 0.27
C ALA A 26 -0.25 -8.28 1.14
N TYR A 27 -1.43 -7.71 1.37
CA TYR A 27 -2.47 -8.29 2.25
C TYR A 27 -1.95 -8.79 3.60
N PRO A 28 -1.19 -8.01 4.37
CA PRO A 28 -0.49 -8.51 5.57
C PRO A 28 -1.44 -9.04 6.64
N HIS A 29 -2.64 -8.51 6.75
CA HIS A 29 -3.67 -8.95 7.68
C HIS A 29 -4.16 -10.38 7.38
N LEU A 30 -4.24 -10.75 6.11
CA LEU A 30 -4.65 -12.09 5.70
C LEU A 30 -3.54 -13.12 5.94
N ILE A 31 -2.28 -12.73 5.71
CA ILE A 31 -1.12 -13.56 6.04
C ILE A 31 -1.05 -13.83 7.55
N ALA A 32 -1.20 -12.77 8.35
CA ALA A 32 -1.13 -12.89 9.81
C ALA A 32 -2.26 -13.75 10.40
N GLU A 33 -3.45 -13.68 9.82
CA GLU A 33 -4.60 -14.47 10.28
C GLU A 33 -4.44 -15.96 9.90
N ASN A 34 -4.18 -16.24 8.63
CA ASN A 34 -3.91 -17.59 8.14
C ASN A 34 -3.28 -17.55 6.74
N PRO A 35 -1.96 -17.73 6.62
CA PRO A 35 -1.24 -17.57 5.37
C PRO A 35 -1.68 -18.55 4.27
N MET A 36 -2.17 -19.73 4.64
CA MET A 36 -2.53 -20.79 3.69
C MET A 36 -3.99 -20.78 3.26
N LYS A 37 -4.80 -19.91 3.88
CA LYS A 37 -6.23 -19.82 3.56
C LYS A 37 -6.46 -19.07 2.26
N LYS A 38 -7.46 -19.50 1.52
CA LYS A 38 -8.06 -18.73 0.43
C LYS A 38 -9.11 -17.78 0.99
N TRP A 39 -9.03 -16.53 0.60
CA TRP A 39 -9.88 -15.45 1.09
C TRP A 39 -10.78 -14.92 -0.01
N LEU A 40 -12.02 -14.62 0.32
CA LEU A 40 -12.96 -13.95 -0.58
C LEU A 40 -13.00 -12.47 -0.23
N LEU A 41 -12.57 -11.61 -1.15
CA LEU A 41 -12.52 -10.16 -0.99
C LEU A 41 -13.84 -9.55 -1.43
N LYS A 42 -14.37 -8.63 -0.60
CA LYS A 42 -15.55 -7.81 -0.96
C LYS A 42 -15.13 -6.69 -1.91
N GLU A 43 -16.10 -6.17 -2.66
CA GLU A 43 -15.90 -4.98 -3.48
C GLU A 43 -15.63 -3.75 -2.60
N VAL A 44 -14.74 -2.88 -3.07
CA VAL A 44 -14.58 -1.52 -2.55
C VAL A 44 -14.93 -0.58 -3.69
N TRP A 45 -15.96 0.23 -3.56
CA TRP A 45 -16.53 1.08 -4.61
C TRP A 45 -16.52 0.39 -5.98
N ASN A 46 -16.13 1.07 -7.06
CA ASN A 46 -16.19 0.56 -8.43
C ASN A 46 -14.96 -0.27 -8.84
N GLN A 47 -14.56 -1.24 -8.03
CA GLN A 47 -13.36 -2.06 -8.25
C GLN A 47 -13.43 -2.94 -9.50
N GLN A 48 -14.63 -3.24 -10.01
CA GLN A 48 -14.79 -4.03 -11.23
C GLN A 48 -14.13 -3.36 -12.44
N ASP A 49 -14.20 -2.03 -12.54
CA ASP A 49 -13.58 -1.27 -13.61
C ASP A 49 -12.06 -1.34 -13.58
N TRP A 50 -11.50 -1.77 -12.44
CA TRP A 50 -10.05 -1.90 -12.22
C TRP A 50 -9.60 -3.36 -12.26
N GLY A 51 -10.45 -4.27 -12.72
CA GLY A 51 -10.16 -5.69 -12.83
C GLY A 51 -10.16 -6.45 -11.49
N SER A 52 -10.75 -5.88 -10.44
CA SER A 52 -10.82 -6.48 -9.11
C SER A 52 -12.28 -6.63 -8.65
N PRO A 53 -13.01 -7.63 -9.20
CA PRO A 53 -14.43 -7.80 -8.94
C PRO A 53 -14.71 -8.17 -7.48
N ASP A 54 -15.98 -8.00 -7.08
CA ASP A 54 -16.50 -8.53 -5.82
C ASP A 54 -16.31 -10.04 -5.72
N MET A 55 -16.16 -10.56 -4.51
CA MET A 55 -15.95 -11.98 -4.21
C MET A 55 -14.74 -12.60 -4.94
N ASN A 56 -13.72 -11.77 -5.19
CA ASN A 56 -12.47 -12.27 -5.74
C ASN A 56 -11.75 -13.16 -4.73
N GLU A 57 -11.41 -14.39 -5.13
CA GLU A 57 -10.67 -15.32 -4.29
C GLU A 57 -9.16 -15.05 -4.40
N VAL A 58 -8.51 -14.83 -3.25
CA VAL A 58 -7.05 -14.65 -3.17
C VAL A 58 -6.43 -15.65 -2.19
N GLN A 59 -5.27 -16.17 -2.54
CA GLN A 59 -4.38 -16.91 -1.65
C GLN A 59 -3.05 -16.16 -1.60
N VAL A 60 -2.78 -15.49 -0.48
CA VAL A 60 -1.63 -14.58 -0.42
C VAL A 60 -0.33 -15.36 -0.33
N GLN A 61 -0.20 -16.32 0.58
CA GLN A 61 0.95 -17.20 0.62
C GLN A 61 0.62 -18.60 0.03
N PRO A 62 1.52 -19.24 -0.72
CA PRO A 62 2.92 -18.81 -1.00
C PRO A 62 3.06 -17.83 -2.18
N ASN A 63 1.96 -17.33 -2.75
CA ASN A 63 1.98 -16.57 -4.00
C ASN A 63 2.77 -15.25 -3.88
N LEU A 64 2.73 -14.56 -2.72
CA LEU A 64 3.54 -13.36 -2.49
C LEU A 64 5.04 -13.68 -2.61
N ASN A 65 5.52 -14.70 -1.93
CA ASN A 65 6.92 -15.09 -1.98
C ASN A 65 7.34 -15.58 -3.37
N LEU A 66 6.46 -16.29 -4.07
CA LEU A 66 6.70 -16.69 -5.46
C LEU A 66 6.82 -15.47 -6.38
N PHE A 67 5.95 -14.48 -6.24
CA PHE A 67 6.03 -13.23 -7.00
C PHE A 67 7.32 -12.47 -6.70
N LEU A 68 7.69 -12.34 -5.43
CA LEU A 68 8.94 -11.70 -5.02
C LEU A 68 10.18 -12.41 -5.58
N SER A 69 10.17 -13.74 -5.63
CA SER A 69 11.25 -14.52 -6.27
C SER A 69 11.38 -14.17 -7.75
N LYS A 70 10.26 -14.09 -8.48
CA LYS A 70 10.26 -13.69 -9.90
C LYS A 70 10.75 -12.25 -10.11
N CYS A 71 10.42 -11.34 -9.20
CA CYS A 71 10.97 -9.98 -9.21
C CYS A 71 12.49 -9.99 -8.98
N LYS A 72 12.96 -10.76 -8.00
CA LYS A 72 14.38 -10.90 -7.69
C LYS A 72 15.21 -11.41 -8.88
N GLU A 73 14.70 -12.41 -9.62
CA GLU A 73 15.31 -12.96 -10.83
C GLU A 73 15.53 -11.90 -11.93
N ARG A 74 14.76 -10.82 -11.92
CA ARG A 74 14.77 -9.72 -12.90
C ARG A 74 15.35 -8.42 -12.38
N ASP A 75 15.91 -8.44 -11.17
CA ASP A 75 16.39 -7.24 -10.46
C ASP A 75 15.33 -6.14 -10.31
N ILE A 76 14.07 -6.55 -10.17
CA ILE A 76 12.94 -5.65 -9.89
C ILE A 76 12.74 -5.58 -8.39
N LYS A 77 12.81 -4.37 -7.82
CA LYS A 77 12.50 -4.10 -6.41
C LYS A 77 11.00 -3.93 -6.20
N VAL A 78 10.54 -4.24 -5.00
CA VAL A 78 9.11 -4.23 -4.69
C VAL A 78 8.81 -3.33 -3.50
N GLY A 79 7.98 -2.29 -3.74
CA GLY A 79 7.31 -1.56 -2.68
C GLY A 79 6.09 -2.35 -2.21
N LEU A 80 6.08 -2.77 -0.96
CA LEU A 80 4.91 -3.41 -0.37
C LEU A 80 3.97 -2.36 0.21
N SER A 81 2.67 -2.53 -0.05
CA SER A 81 1.62 -1.70 0.53
C SER A 81 0.43 -2.55 0.93
N SER A 82 -0.60 -1.97 1.52
CA SER A 82 -1.88 -2.65 1.69
C SER A 82 -3.06 -1.69 1.64
N TRP A 83 -4.08 -2.12 0.90
CA TRP A 83 -5.37 -1.44 0.78
C TRP A 83 -6.41 -1.95 1.78
N TYR A 84 -6.11 -2.94 2.60
CA TYR A 84 -6.98 -3.56 3.61
C TYR A 84 -8.42 -3.78 3.16
N ARG A 85 -8.60 -4.28 1.94
CA ARG A 85 -9.92 -4.64 1.44
C ARG A 85 -10.63 -5.57 2.42
N LEU A 86 -11.91 -5.32 2.64
CA LEU A 86 -12.73 -6.20 3.44
C LEU A 86 -12.84 -7.56 2.76
N ASP A 87 -12.58 -8.60 3.50
CA ASP A 87 -12.91 -9.97 3.19
C ASP A 87 -14.24 -10.38 3.84
N VAL A 88 -14.76 -11.56 3.50
CA VAL A 88 -16.05 -12.04 4.04
C VAL A 88 -16.01 -12.28 5.55
N ASP A 89 -14.82 -12.50 6.13
CA ASP A 89 -14.63 -12.71 7.58
C ASP A 89 -14.23 -11.41 8.29
N GLU A 90 -14.13 -10.30 7.56
CA GLU A 90 -13.81 -8.96 8.09
C GLU A 90 -12.52 -8.92 8.93
N VAL A 91 -11.50 -9.68 8.50
CA VAL A 91 -10.25 -9.86 9.25
C VAL A 91 -9.53 -8.53 9.50
N CYS A 92 -9.51 -7.62 8.53
CA CYS A 92 -8.85 -6.33 8.70
C CYS A 92 -9.43 -5.51 9.86
N LEU A 93 -10.72 -5.69 10.22
CA LEU A 93 -11.33 -4.97 11.35
C LEU A 93 -10.80 -5.41 12.72
N LYS A 94 -10.00 -6.49 12.78
CA LYS A 94 -9.30 -6.92 14.00
C LYS A 94 -8.07 -6.09 14.33
N LEU A 95 -7.59 -5.28 13.35
CA LEU A 95 -6.44 -4.39 13.48
C LEU A 95 -6.81 -3.08 14.22
N ASP A 96 -7.40 -3.17 15.38
CA ASP A 96 -7.98 -2.06 16.15
C ASP A 96 -6.95 -1.25 16.94
N THR A 97 -5.66 -1.61 16.86
CA THR A 97 -4.54 -0.85 17.46
C THR A 97 -3.34 -0.76 16.49
N PRO A 98 -2.50 0.27 16.63
CA PRO A 98 -1.30 0.40 15.79
C PRO A 98 -0.29 -0.73 16.00
N GLU A 99 -0.26 -1.32 17.19
CA GLU A 99 0.60 -2.47 17.49
C GLU A 99 0.16 -3.71 16.71
N LYS A 100 -1.16 -3.98 16.62
CA LYS A 100 -1.68 -5.09 15.81
C LYS A 100 -1.43 -4.90 14.33
N LEU A 101 -1.54 -3.66 13.84
CA LEU A 101 -1.16 -3.32 12.48
C LEU A 101 0.31 -3.63 12.22
N ALA A 102 1.20 -3.22 13.12
CA ALA A 102 2.62 -3.55 13.01
C ALA A 102 2.87 -5.06 13.10
N ASP A 103 2.16 -5.79 13.97
CA ASP A 103 2.33 -7.24 14.11
C ASP A 103 1.99 -8.00 12.84
N CYS A 104 0.93 -7.62 12.13
CA CYS A 104 0.61 -8.28 10.87
C CYS A 104 1.68 -8.02 9.79
N TRP A 105 2.26 -6.82 9.71
CA TRP A 105 3.38 -6.52 8.84
C TRP A 105 4.66 -7.26 9.25
N LEU A 106 4.96 -7.34 10.54
CA LEU A 106 6.11 -8.11 11.03
C LEU A 106 5.98 -9.60 10.70
N THR A 107 4.77 -10.17 10.79
CA THR A 107 4.51 -11.54 10.38
C THR A 107 4.76 -11.73 8.89
N THR A 108 4.31 -10.80 8.06
CA THR A 108 4.53 -10.82 6.60
C THR A 108 6.02 -10.73 6.28
N LEU A 109 6.74 -9.77 6.86
CA LEU A 109 8.18 -9.59 6.58
C LEU A 109 9.00 -10.80 7.04
N ARG A 110 8.67 -11.43 8.17
CA ARG A 110 9.34 -12.68 8.59
C ARG A 110 9.15 -13.79 7.58
N SER A 111 7.94 -13.96 7.02
CA SER A 111 7.71 -14.97 6.00
C SER A 111 8.51 -14.71 4.70
N ILE A 112 8.77 -13.45 4.38
CA ILE A 112 9.62 -13.05 3.25
C ILE A 112 11.10 -13.28 3.59
N GLU A 113 11.53 -12.98 4.83
CA GLU A 113 12.87 -13.17 5.32
C GLU A 113 13.28 -14.65 5.34
N GLU A 114 12.39 -15.53 5.80
CA GLU A 114 12.59 -16.99 5.84
C GLU A 114 12.91 -17.56 4.45
N GLU A 115 12.42 -16.96 3.39
CA GLU A 115 12.72 -17.33 1.99
C GLU A 115 13.92 -16.55 1.39
N GLY A 116 14.59 -15.70 2.18
CA GLY A 116 15.74 -14.93 1.72
C GLY A 116 15.40 -13.85 0.69
N LEU A 117 14.22 -13.25 0.79
CA LEU A 117 13.67 -12.30 -0.19
C LEU A 117 13.61 -10.85 0.31
N LEU A 118 14.08 -10.55 1.54
CA LEU A 118 14.03 -9.20 2.09
C LEU A 118 14.77 -8.16 1.24
N ASP A 119 15.85 -8.55 0.60
CA ASP A 119 16.64 -7.68 -0.28
C ASP A 119 15.89 -7.25 -1.56
N THR A 120 14.77 -7.91 -1.87
CA THR A 120 13.87 -7.53 -2.96
C THR A 120 12.96 -6.37 -2.57
N ILE A 121 12.72 -6.17 -1.27
CA ILE A 121 11.83 -5.13 -0.77
C ILE A 121 12.53 -3.77 -0.80
N LEU A 122 11.89 -2.79 -1.44
CA LEU A 122 12.36 -1.42 -1.55
C LEU A 122 11.92 -0.58 -0.35
N TYR A 123 10.67 -0.72 0.04
CA TYR A 123 10.05 -0.07 1.21
C TYR A 123 8.75 -0.79 1.59
N VAL A 124 8.22 -0.45 2.76
CA VAL A 124 6.90 -0.89 3.21
C VAL A 124 6.03 0.31 3.54
N ASP A 125 4.96 0.49 2.78
CA ASP A 125 3.86 1.42 3.06
C ASP A 125 2.81 0.68 3.89
N LEU A 126 2.72 1.01 5.18
CA LEU A 126 1.86 0.27 6.10
C LEU A 126 0.37 0.36 5.75
N CYS A 127 -0.05 1.44 5.10
CA CYS A 127 -1.43 1.58 4.60
C CYS A 127 -1.50 2.59 3.47
N ASN A 128 -2.07 2.15 2.34
CA ASN A 128 -2.35 3.00 1.19
C ASN A 128 -3.29 4.15 1.57
N GLU A 129 -2.91 5.36 1.15
CA GLU A 129 -3.73 6.58 1.29
C GLU A 129 -4.32 6.76 2.70
N TRP A 130 -3.44 6.66 3.68
CA TRP A 130 -3.79 6.82 5.09
C TRP A 130 -4.32 8.23 5.41
N PRO A 131 -5.33 8.39 6.26
CA PRO A 131 -6.19 7.41 6.91
C PRO A 131 -7.55 7.22 6.19
N GLY A 132 -7.53 7.06 4.89
CA GLY A 132 -8.74 6.87 4.08
C GLY A 132 -9.61 5.73 4.59
N ASP A 133 -10.88 5.99 4.82
CA ASP A 133 -11.82 5.04 5.41
C ASP A 133 -12.02 3.77 4.56
N SER A 134 -11.90 3.90 3.23
CA SER A 134 -11.97 2.77 2.31
C SER A 134 -10.76 1.83 2.43
N TRP A 135 -9.59 2.36 2.83
CA TRP A 135 -8.33 1.60 2.93
C TRP A 135 -7.91 1.30 4.36
N ALA A 136 -8.45 2.02 5.34
CA ALA A 136 -8.21 1.81 6.76
C ALA A 136 -9.54 1.66 7.54
N PRO A 137 -10.43 0.72 7.18
CA PRO A 137 -11.74 0.59 7.82
C PRO A 137 -11.63 0.27 9.32
N PHE A 138 -10.56 -0.39 9.75
CA PHE A 138 -10.25 -0.63 11.16
C PHE A 138 -10.00 0.67 11.94
N PHE A 139 -9.31 1.63 11.33
CA PHE A 139 -9.05 2.95 11.92
C PHE A 139 -10.31 3.79 11.93
N ALA A 140 -11.03 3.86 10.80
CA ALA A 140 -12.28 4.60 10.67
C ALA A 140 -13.35 4.14 11.65
N LYS A 141 -13.40 2.86 11.99
CA LYS A 141 -14.30 2.31 13.02
C LYS A 141 -14.05 2.92 14.41
N THR A 142 -12.78 3.20 14.72
CA THR A 142 -12.38 3.78 16.02
C THR A 142 -12.44 5.31 16.00
N TYR A 143 -12.08 5.92 14.84
CA TYR A 143 -11.97 7.37 14.65
C TYR A 143 -12.79 7.85 13.44
N PRO A 144 -14.13 7.78 13.48
CA PRO A 144 -14.99 8.03 12.33
C PRO A 144 -14.92 9.46 11.79
N ASN A 145 -14.36 10.39 12.56
CA ASN A 145 -14.19 11.80 12.15
C ASN A 145 -12.77 12.10 11.63
N VAL A 146 -11.93 11.07 11.49
CA VAL A 146 -10.57 11.19 10.97
C VAL A 146 -10.47 10.26 9.76
N GLY A 147 -10.71 10.79 8.58
CA GLY A 147 -10.70 10.06 7.31
C GLY A 147 -9.81 10.76 6.28
N TRP A 148 -10.19 10.65 5.02
CA TRP A 148 -9.47 11.19 3.87
C TRP A 148 -8.91 12.61 4.09
N GLY A 149 -7.65 12.81 3.74
CA GLY A 149 -6.96 14.09 3.88
C GLY A 149 -6.63 14.52 5.32
N ASN A 150 -6.99 13.76 6.33
CA ASN A 150 -6.78 14.11 7.74
C ASN A 150 -5.58 13.40 8.39
N TRP A 151 -4.58 13.01 7.59
CA TRP A 151 -3.39 12.29 8.05
C TRP A 151 -2.62 13.03 9.16
N TYR A 152 -2.73 14.35 9.22
CA TYR A 152 -2.05 15.23 10.19
C TYR A 152 -2.77 15.35 11.56
N LYS A 153 -3.93 14.73 11.74
CA LYS A 153 -4.64 14.73 13.02
C LYS A 153 -3.89 13.92 14.09
N GLU A 154 -4.04 14.31 15.34
CA GLU A 154 -3.30 13.73 16.46
C GLU A 154 -3.47 12.19 16.54
N GLU A 155 -4.67 11.69 16.38
CA GLU A 155 -4.98 10.26 16.41
C GLU A 155 -4.24 9.51 15.29
N SER A 156 -4.23 10.08 14.10
CA SER A 156 -3.53 9.56 12.93
C SER A 156 -2.01 9.56 13.13
N LEU A 157 -1.46 10.68 13.58
CA LEU A 157 -0.02 10.81 13.87
C LEU A 157 0.44 9.84 14.95
N ARG A 158 -0.34 9.69 16.04
CA ARG A 158 -0.04 8.74 17.10
C ARG A 158 -0.04 7.30 16.56
N TRP A 159 -1.03 6.95 15.75
CA TRP A 159 -1.12 5.62 15.12
C TRP A 159 0.10 5.32 14.27
N MET A 160 0.47 6.24 13.36
CA MET A 160 1.64 6.09 12.50
C MET A 160 2.93 5.96 13.32
N LYS A 161 3.18 6.88 14.26
CA LYS A 161 4.40 6.86 15.09
C LYS A 161 4.54 5.57 15.89
N THR A 162 3.43 5.07 16.45
CA THR A 162 3.46 3.83 17.25
C THR A 162 3.74 2.60 16.39
N SER A 163 3.02 2.44 15.28
CA SER A 163 3.22 1.28 14.39
C SER A 163 4.59 1.29 13.74
N LEU A 164 5.05 2.42 13.19
CA LEU A 164 6.38 2.55 12.60
C LEU A 164 7.50 2.34 13.63
N GLY A 165 7.33 2.87 14.83
CA GLY A 165 8.27 2.65 15.92
C GLY A 165 8.46 1.17 16.25
N LYS A 166 7.39 0.39 16.25
CA LYS A 166 7.44 -1.07 16.46
C LYS A 166 8.11 -1.80 15.29
N MET A 167 7.83 -1.40 14.05
CA MET A 167 8.48 -1.97 12.87
C MET A 167 9.99 -1.79 12.90
N ARG A 168 10.47 -0.57 13.21
CA ARG A 168 11.90 -0.23 13.26
C ARG A 168 12.67 -0.95 14.35
N GLN A 169 12.02 -1.35 15.43
CA GLN A 169 12.67 -2.17 16.46
C GLN A 169 13.12 -3.54 15.94
N VAL A 170 12.46 -4.06 14.91
CA VAL A 170 12.75 -5.38 14.33
C VAL A 170 13.57 -5.26 13.04
N TYR A 171 13.22 -4.30 12.19
CA TYR A 171 13.86 -4.06 10.89
C TYR A 171 14.35 -2.60 10.79
N PRO A 172 15.46 -2.24 11.48
CA PRO A 172 15.90 -0.83 11.58
C PRO A 172 16.36 -0.23 10.23
N ASP A 173 16.81 -1.06 9.30
CA ASP A 173 17.34 -0.62 8.01
C ASP A 173 16.28 -0.65 6.87
N MET A 174 15.08 -1.15 7.15
CA MET A 174 13.99 -1.19 6.17
C MET A 174 13.26 0.16 6.16
N PRO A 175 13.09 0.80 4.99
CA PRO A 175 12.29 2.03 4.91
C PRO A 175 10.80 1.75 5.15
N PHE A 176 10.20 2.47 6.10
CA PHE A 176 8.79 2.39 6.43
C PHE A 176 8.10 3.73 6.24
N LEU A 177 6.89 3.69 5.70
CA LEU A 177 6.08 4.87 5.48
C LEU A 177 4.58 4.58 5.61
N TYR A 178 3.81 5.64 5.47
CA TYR A 178 2.40 5.66 5.11
C TYR A 178 2.25 6.55 3.89
N SER A 179 1.57 6.08 2.86
CA SER A 179 1.24 6.92 1.72
C SER A 179 0.00 7.77 2.03
N PHE A 180 -0.10 8.93 1.39
CA PHE A 180 -1.20 9.85 1.57
C PHE A 180 -1.88 10.15 0.25
N ASP A 181 -3.18 10.36 0.32
CA ASP A 181 -3.98 10.83 -0.79
C ASP A 181 -3.67 12.33 -1.09
N HIS A 182 -4.30 12.88 -2.13
CA HIS A 182 -4.17 14.26 -2.60
C HIS A 182 -4.53 15.35 -1.57
N GLY A 183 -4.73 14.99 -0.30
CA GLY A 183 -5.01 15.91 0.78
C GLY A 183 -3.94 17.00 0.96
N ASP A 184 -4.06 17.80 1.99
CA ASP A 184 -3.30 19.01 2.19
C ASP A 184 -1.77 18.79 2.28
N VAL A 185 -1.08 18.84 1.13
CA VAL A 185 0.40 18.74 1.06
C VAL A 185 1.12 19.84 1.85
N LYS A 186 0.48 20.99 2.09
CA LYS A 186 1.08 22.06 2.88
C LYS A 186 1.27 21.67 4.34
N LYS A 187 0.53 20.66 4.81
CA LYS A 187 0.68 20.14 6.18
C LYS A 187 2.06 19.56 6.47
N TYR A 188 2.82 19.16 5.45
CA TYR A 188 4.23 18.76 5.65
C TYR A 188 5.11 19.90 6.19
N GLU A 189 4.75 21.16 5.97
CA GLU A 189 5.45 22.32 6.51
C GLU A 189 5.09 22.60 7.98
N GLU A 190 3.92 22.12 8.44
CA GLU A 190 3.35 22.40 9.76
C GLU A 190 3.55 21.25 10.75
N VAL A 191 3.72 20.04 10.24
CA VAL A 191 3.74 18.79 11.03
C VAL A 191 5.12 18.16 10.97
N ASP A 192 5.65 17.78 12.13
CA ASP A 192 6.87 16.96 12.18
C ASP A 192 6.63 15.57 11.63
N CYS A 193 7.10 15.34 10.42
CA CYS A 193 7.04 14.06 9.69
C CYS A 193 8.37 13.30 9.69
N SER A 194 9.33 13.65 10.54
CA SER A 194 10.65 13.00 10.65
C SER A 194 10.60 11.51 11.00
N PHE A 195 9.44 11.03 11.41
CA PHE A 195 9.16 9.61 11.67
C PHE A 195 8.87 8.80 10.40
N LEU A 196 8.70 9.45 9.23
CA LEU A 196 8.56 8.77 7.94
C LEU A 196 9.93 8.66 7.27
N ASP A 197 10.29 7.49 6.76
CA ASP A 197 11.54 7.31 6.02
C ASP A 197 11.45 7.84 4.58
N LEU A 198 10.24 7.81 4.02
CA LEU A 198 9.92 8.30 2.69
C LEU A 198 8.59 9.07 2.72
N TYR A 199 8.43 10.02 1.81
CA TYR A 199 7.18 10.74 1.58
C TYR A 199 6.56 10.22 0.28
N GLU A 200 5.44 9.54 0.38
CA GLU A 200 4.64 9.08 -0.76
C GLU A 200 3.28 9.75 -0.74
N HIS A 201 3.05 10.63 -1.71
CA HIS A 201 1.82 11.40 -1.84
C HIS A 201 1.20 11.15 -3.19
N HIS A 202 -0.05 10.66 -3.19
CA HIS A 202 -0.76 10.33 -4.42
C HIS A 202 -1.38 11.57 -5.03
N ILE A 203 -1.06 11.84 -6.29
CA ILE A 203 -1.60 12.97 -7.03
C ILE A 203 -2.33 12.45 -8.25
N TRP A 204 -3.63 12.61 -8.26
CA TRP A 204 -4.47 12.19 -9.36
C TRP A 204 -4.54 13.28 -10.42
N MET A 205 -4.12 12.95 -11.64
CA MET A 205 -4.06 13.91 -12.76
C MET A 205 -5.41 14.50 -13.14
N ALA A 206 -6.49 13.72 -12.98
CA ALA A 206 -7.85 14.14 -13.26
C ALA A 206 -8.48 15.07 -12.22
N GLN A 207 -7.81 15.30 -11.08
CA GLN A 207 -8.31 16.16 -10.02
C GLN A 207 -7.65 17.53 -10.06
N GLN A 208 -8.30 18.53 -9.46
CA GLN A 208 -7.81 19.92 -9.44
C GLN A 208 -6.37 20.01 -8.89
N ASN A 209 -6.06 19.27 -7.85
CA ASN A 209 -4.73 19.27 -7.23
C ASN A 209 -3.66 18.71 -8.18
N GLY A 210 -3.99 17.67 -8.95
CA GLY A 210 -3.12 17.13 -9.99
C GLY A 210 -2.83 18.15 -11.08
N GLY A 211 -3.85 18.89 -11.53
CA GLY A 211 -3.68 19.95 -12.52
C GLY A 211 -2.77 21.08 -12.06
N GLU A 212 -2.84 21.49 -10.80
CA GLU A 212 -1.94 22.50 -10.21
C GLU A 212 -0.51 21.97 -10.10
N PHE A 213 -0.31 20.74 -9.67
CA PHE A 213 0.99 20.10 -9.61
C PHE A 213 1.66 20.04 -11.00
N TYR A 214 0.93 19.62 -12.02
CA TYR A 214 1.48 19.57 -13.39
C TYR A 214 1.83 20.94 -13.95
N LYS A 215 1.08 21.98 -13.61
CA LYS A 215 1.46 23.37 -13.93
C LYS A 215 2.77 23.76 -13.24
N LEU A 216 2.93 23.40 -11.98
CA LEU A 216 4.13 23.71 -11.20
C LEU A 216 5.39 23.04 -11.79
N VAL A 217 5.29 21.79 -12.25
CA VAL A 217 6.41 21.04 -12.85
C VAL A 217 6.56 21.26 -14.37
N GLY A 218 5.80 22.22 -14.93
CA GLY A 218 5.91 22.60 -16.36
C GLY A 218 5.18 21.70 -17.34
N TYR A 219 4.31 20.79 -16.85
CA TYR A 219 3.42 20.00 -17.70
C TYR A 219 2.05 20.64 -17.80
N GLY A 220 1.54 20.84 -19.01
CA GLY A 220 0.17 21.29 -19.23
C GLY A 220 -0.81 20.17 -18.85
N TYR A 221 -1.88 20.52 -18.12
CA TYR A 221 -2.93 19.56 -17.76
C TYR A 221 -3.55 18.87 -18.98
N ASN A 222 -3.71 19.62 -20.07
CA ASN A 222 -4.28 19.13 -21.32
C ASN A 222 -3.44 18.03 -21.99
N ARG A 223 -2.19 17.85 -21.60
CA ARG A 223 -1.34 16.78 -22.13
C ARG A 223 -1.85 15.38 -21.79
N PHE A 224 -2.75 15.29 -20.82
CA PHE A 224 -3.35 14.03 -20.37
C PHE A 224 -4.85 13.99 -20.64
N SER A 225 -5.34 14.89 -21.48
CA SER A 225 -6.73 14.83 -21.96
C SER A 225 -6.91 13.60 -22.85
N PRO A 226 -8.07 12.90 -22.76
CA PRO A 226 -8.37 11.80 -23.66
C PRO A 226 -8.39 12.18 -25.14
N ASP A 227 -8.44 13.46 -25.44
CA ASP A 227 -8.47 14.01 -26.80
C ASP A 227 -7.07 14.40 -27.34
N ASP A 228 -6.01 14.19 -26.54
CA ASP A 228 -4.59 14.34 -26.89
C ASP A 228 -3.95 12.96 -27.13
#